data_b60cd96929d4f0ca5c0632cda9cdea49
#
_entry.id   b60cd96929d4f0ca5c0632cda9cdea49
#
_cell.length_a   1.000
_cell.length_b   1.000
_cell.length_c   1.000
_cell.angle_alpha   90.00
_cell.angle_beta   90.00
_cell.angle_gamma   90.00
#
_symmetry.space_group_name_H-M   'P 1'
#
loop_
_entity.id
_entity.type
_entity.pdbx_description
1 polymer ?
#
loop_
_entity_poly.entity_id
_entity_poly.type
_entity_poly.pdbx_seq_one_letter_code
_entity_poly.pdbx_strand_id
1 'polypeptide(L)'
;MLLNIKDLHVSIDGKEILKGLNLGVNNGEVHAIMGPNGTGKSTLASAITGREGYNIDSGEIXYKGQNINELSPDERANEGIFLSFQYPVEIPGVSITNFMRTALNARREYKGEEHISAGEFLKKMEEKKKLVDIQAKLTKRSVNEGFSGGEKKKNEIFQMAMLEPTLAILDETDSGLDIDALKVVANGINTLKSQDNAFVIITHYQRLLEYIVPDFVHVMYDGRIVKSGGKGLAFELEERGYDWIKEHA
;
A
#
# COMPACT_ATOMS: atom_id res chain seq x y z
N MET A 1 4.24 15.67 9.14
CA MET A 1 3.61 15.05 7.96
C MET A 1 4.53 13.94 7.48
N LEU A 2 3.98 12.73 7.29
CA LEU A 2 4.77 11.56 6.86
C LEU A 2 4.99 11.57 5.34
N LEU A 3 3.90 11.77 4.58
CA LEU A 3 3.94 11.87 3.12
C LEU A 3 3.30 13.20 2.72
N ASN A 4 3.97 13.94 1.85
CA ASN A 4 3.47 15.21 1.35
C ASN A 4 3.75 15.29 -0.16
N ILE A 5 2.71 15.21 -0.93
CA ILE A 5 2.76 15.27 -2.39
C ILE A 5 2.28 16.66 -2.82
N LYS A 6 3.08 17.34 -3.63
CA LYS A 6 2.82 18.72 -4.05
C LYS A 6 2.88 18.82 -5.57
N ASP A 7 1.76 19.21 -6.15
CA ASP A 7 1.62 19.52 -7.57
C ASP A 7 2.25 18.44 -8.48
N LEU A 8 1.93 17.18 -8.17
CA LEU A 8 2.57 16.03 -8.81
C LEU A 8 2.00 15.76 -10.20
N HIS A 9 2.86 15.79 -11.21
CA HIS A 9 2.56 15.44 -12.58
C HIS A 9 3.31 14.16 -12.94
N VAL A 10 2.61 13.16 -13.47
CA VAL A 10 3.20 11.86 -13.82
C VAL A 10 2.70 11.41 -15.18
N SER A 11 3.62 10.98 -16.04
CA SER A 11 3.29 10.41 -17.35
C SER A 11 3.68 8.94 -17.47
N ILE A 12 2.96 8.23 -18.33
CA ILE A 12 3.22 6.84 -18.73
C ILE A 12 3.24 6.82 -20.26
N ASP A 13 4.33 6.36 -20.85
CA ASP A 13 4.50 6.32 -22.32
C ASP A 13 4.20 7.67 -22.98
N GLY A 14 4.60 8.76 -22.35
CA GLY A 14 4.43 10.12 -22.86
C GLY A 14 3.03 10.71 -22.69
N LYS A 15 2.11 9.97 -22.03
CA LYS A 15 0.77 10.45 -21.74
C LYS A 15 0.67 10.86 -20.27
N GLU A 16 0.33 12.12 -20.01
CA GLU A 16 0.13 12.62 -18.66
C GLU A 16 -1.10 11.96 -18.01
N ILE A 17 -0.90 11.38 -16.84
CA ILE A 17 -1.95 10.69 -16.07
C ILE A 17 -2.28 11.45 -14.78
N LEU A 18 -1.26 11.86 -14.00
CA LEU A 18 -1.48 12.73 -12.83
C LEU A 18 -1.20 14.17 -13.27
N LYS A 19 -2.06 15.09 -12.87
CA LYS A 19 -2.15 16.45 -13.41
C LYS A 19 -2.15 17.51 -12.31
N GLY A 20 -1.10 17.53 -11.49
CA GLY A 20 -1.00 18.48 -10.38
C GLY A 20 -1.65 17.97 -9.10
N LEU A 21 -1.44 16.68 -8.79
CA LEU A 21 -2.05 16.04 -7.63
C LEU A 21 -1.39 16.49 -6.33
N ASN A 22 -2.21 16.79 -5.32
CA ASN A 22 -1.76 17.15 -3.97
C ASN A 22 -2.34 16.18 -2.95
N LEU A 23 -1.52 15.68 -2.01
CA LEU A 23 -1.95 14.75 -0.95
C LEU A 23 -1.03 14.85 0.25
N GLY A 24 -1.60 15.07 1.44
CA GLY A 24 -0.86 15.03 2.70
C GLY A 24 -1.35 13.88 3.57
N VAL A 25 -0.41 13.12 4.16
CA VAL A 25 -0.70 12.01 5.07
C VAL A 25 0.19 12.15 6.31
N ASN A 26 -0.40 12.10 7.51
CA ASN A 26 0.36 12.11 8.76
C ASN A 26 0.50 10.69 9.34
N ASN A 27 1.40 10.53 10.29
CA ASN A 27 1.48 9.29 11.06
C ASN A 27 0.16 9.02 11.80
N GLY A 28 -0.22 7.77 11.91
CA GLY A 28 -1.44 7.33 12.58
C GLY A 28 -2.69 7.38 11.72
N GLU A 29 -2.61 7.96 10.52
CA GLU A 29 -3.78 8.17 9.67
C GLU A 29 -4.01 7.04 8.66
N VAL A 30 -5.28 6.81 8.34
CA VAL A 30 -5.74 5.94 7.26
C VAL A 30 -6.44 6.81 6.23
N HIS A 31 -5.91 6.86 5.03
CA HIS A 31 -6.46 7.60 3.89
C HIS A 31 -7.02 6.62 2.87
N ALA A 32 -8.25 6.82 2.44
CA ALA A 32 -8.85 6.07 1.34
C ALA A 32 -8.83 6.92 0.07
N ILE A 33 -8.38 6.35 -1.04
CA ILE A 33 -8.42 6.99 -2.36
C ILE A 33 -9.43 6.24 -3.21
N MET A 34 -10.48 6.92 -3.60
CA MET A 34 -11.59 6.36 -4.38
C MET A 34 -11.72 7.12 -5.70
N GLY A 35 -12.38 6.52 -6.66
CA GLY A 35 -12.61 7.15 -7.96
C GLY A 35 -12.83 6.12 -9.05
N PRO A 36 -13.39 6.52 -10.19
CA PRO A 36 -13.59 5.62 -11.34
C PRO A 36 -12.30 4.98 -11.83
N ASN A 37 -12.43 3.92 -12.59
CA ASN A 37 -11.26 3.29 -13.24
C ASN A 37 -10.62 4.27 -14.22
N GLY A 38 -9.29 4.24 -14.31
CA GLY A 38 -8.54 5.09 -15.22
C GLY A 38 -8.27 6.51 -14.73
N THR A 39 -8.62 6.84 -13.48
CA THR A 39 -8.39 8.22 -12.95
C THR A 39 -6.99 8.44 -12.40
N GLY A 40 -6.12 7.41 -12.40
CA GLY A 40 -4.73 7.55 -11.97
C GLY A 40 -4.41 7.00 -10.58
N LYS A 41 -5.33 6.28 -9.93
CA LYS A 41 -5.13 5.76 -8.56
C LYS A 41 -3.88 4.86 -8.45
N SER A 42 -3.78 3.85 -9.32
CA SER A 42 -2.61 2.95 -9.33
C SER A 42 -1.35 3.65 -9.85
N THR A 43 -1.52 4.69 -10.69
CA THR A 43 -0.41 5.55 -11.11
C THR A 43 0.17 6.29 -9.89
N LEU A 44 -0.69 6.78 -9.00
CA LEU A 44 -0.25 7.42 -7.76
C LEU A 44 0.55 6.44 -6.89
N ALA A 45 0.03 5.22 -6.68
CA ALA A 45 0.75 4.19 -5.92
C ALA A 45 2.12 3.88 -6.55
N SER A 46 2.15 3.73 -7.88
CA SER A 46 3.38 3.44 -8.63
C SER A 46 4.39 4.59 -8.53
N ALA A 47 3.92 5.83 -8.64
CA ALA A 47 4.78 7.03 -8.51
C ALA A 47 5.38 7.13 -7.11
N ILE A 48 4.58 6.90 -6.04
CA ILE A 48 5.09 6.95 -4.66
C ILE A 48 6.14 5.86 -4.43
N THR A 49 5.96 4.68 -5.04
CA THR A 49 6.88 3.54 -4.84
C THR A 49 8.05 3.52 -5.84
N GLY A 50 8.11 4.48 -6.76
CA GLY A 50 9.22 4.61 -7.71
C GLY A 50 9.24 3.59 -8.83
N ARG A 51 8.07 3.02 -9.17
CA ARG A 51 7.99 1.97 -10.18
C ARG A 51 8.43 2.49 -11.55
N GLU A 52 9.27 1.71 -12.23
CA GLU A 52 9.76 2.04 -13.58
C GLU A 52 8.61 2.24 -14.58
N GLY A 53 8.79 3.17 -15.51
CA GLY A 53 7.78 3.50 -16.52
C GLY A 53 6.77 4.56 -16.06
N TYR A 54 6.83 5.00 -14.81
CA TYR A 54 5.99 6.06 -14.26
C TYR A 54 6.90 7.28 -14.04
N ASN A 55 6.91 8.20 -15.02
CA ASN A 55 7.82 9.33 -15.04
C ASN A 55 7.24 10.52 -14.28
N ILE A 56 7.95 10.98 -13.25
CA ILE A 56 7.58 12.22 -12.55
C ILE A 56 8.06 13.38 -13.43
N ASP A 57 7.12 14.05 -14.06
CA ASP A 57 7.42 15.16 -14.97
C ASP A 57 7.67 16.48 -14.21
N SER A 58 6.92 16.68 -13.11
CA SER A 58 7.13 17.83 -12.20
C SER A 58 6.42 17.55 -10.87
N GLY A 59 6.69 18.41 -9.88
CA GLY A 59 6.14 18.29 -8.53
C GLY A 59 7.06 17.51 -7.59
N GLU A 60 6.63 17.33 -6.37
CA GLU A 60 7.46 16.72 -5.32
C GLU A 60 6.68 15.64 -4.56
N ILE A 61 7.43 14.59 -4.24
CA ILE A 61 6.97 13.60 -3.25
C ILE A 61 7.89 13.70 -2.06
N UNK A 62 7.53 14.25 -0.93
CA UNK A 62 8.18 14.38 0.12
C UNK A 62 7.84 13.33 0.96
N TYR A 63 8.65 12.51 1.50
CA TYR A 63 8.47 11.45 2.50
C TYR A 63 9.42 11.67 3.68
N LYS A 64 8.89 11.70 4.91
CA LYS A 64 9.65 12.04 6.13
C LYS A 64 10.44 13.34 5.96
N GLY A 65 9.90 14.28 5.21
CA GLY A 65 10.53 15.58 4.98
C GLY A 65 11.62 15.62 3.90
N GLN A 66 11.91 14.50 3.26
CA GLN A 66 12.90 14.40 2.19
C GLN A 66 12.22 14.14 0.84
N ASN A 67 12.67 14.78 -0.21
CA ASN A 67 12.19 14.54 -1.56
C ASN A 67 12.72 13.16 -2.02
N ILE A 68 11.81 12.28 -2.41
CA ILE A 68 12.15 10.91 -2.82
C ILE A 68 12.04 10.68 -4.33
N ASN A 69 11.86 11.73 -5.12
CA ASN A 69 11.65 11.57 -6.58
C ASN A 69 12.75 10.74 -7.25
N GLU A 70 14.00 10.94 -6.83
CA GLU A 70 15.19 10.29 -7.42
C GLU A 70 15.53 8.93 -6.78
N LEU A 71 14.89 8.57 -5.66
CA LEU A 71 15.18 7.29 -5.01
C LEU A 71 14.60 6.13 -5.81
N SER A 72 15.39 5.06 -5.93
CA SER A 72 14.96 3.82 -6.57
C SER A 72 13.87 3.10 -5.77
N PRO A 73 13.12 2.16 -6.36
CA PRO A 73 12.07 1.43 -5.63
C PRO A 73 12.60 0.70 -4.38
N ASP A 74 13.80 0.13 -4.46
CA ASP A 74 14.39 -0.58 -3.32
C ASP A 74 14.82 0.39 -2.21
N GLU A 75 15.34 1.57 -2.55
CA GLU A 75 15.64 2.62 -1.56
C GLU A 75 14.35 3.06 -0.85
N ARG A 76 13.27 3.31 -1.59
CA ARG A 76 11.96 3.69 -1.01
C ARG A 76 11.42 2.58 -0.10
N ALA A 77 11.57 1.32 -0.50
CA ALA A 77 11.16 0.18 0.33
C ALA A 77 12.00 0.11 1.62
N ASN A 78 13.31 0.36 1.52
CA ASN A 78 14.21 0.38 2.67
C ASN A 78 13.90 1.55 3.63
N GLU A 79 13.43 2.68 3.10
CA GLU A 79 12.95 3.82 3.90
C GLU A 79 11.64 3.51 4.64
N GLY A 80 10.95 2.46 4.26
CA GLY A 80 9.75 1.99 4.95
C GLY A 80 8.44 2.18 4.21
N ILE A 81 8.51 2.33 2.88
CA ILE A 81 7.31 2.36 2.02
C ILE A 81 7.03 0.92 1.58
N PHE A 82 5.79 0.48 1.73
CA PHE A 82 5.32 -0.86 1.36
C PHE A 82 4.17 -0.74 0.36
N LEU A 83 4.20 -1.58 -0.68
CA LEU A 83 3.09 -1.67 -1.63
C LEU A 83 2.48 -3.08 -1.61
N SER A 84 1.19 -3.17 -1.33
CA SER A 84 0.41 -4.37 -1.57
C SER A 84 -0.15 -4.27 -2.98
N PHE A 85 0.29 -5.16 -3.84
CA PHE A 85 -0.04 -5.13 -5.27
C PHE A 85 -1.47 -5.61 -5.53
N GLN A 86 -2.12 -5.03 -6.53
CA GLN A 86 -3.39 -5.54 -7.05
C GLN A 86 -3.25 -7.03 -7.43
N TYR A 87 -2.17 -7.39 -8.10
CA TYR A 87 -1.85 -8.76 -8.49
C TYR A 87 -0.48 -9.16 -7.90
N PRO A 88 -0.48 -9.86 -6.73
CA PRO A 88 0.80 -10.26 -6.10
C PRO A 88 1.64 -11.18 -6.99
N VAL A 89 2.92 -10.83 -7.12
CA VAL A 89 3.88 -11.56 -7.96
C VAL A 89 4.22 -12.92 -7.33
N GLU A 90 4.39 -13.94 -8.16
CA GLU A 90 4.88 -15.26 -7.75
C GLU A 90 6.39 -15.31 -7.95
N ILE A 91 7.10 -15.89 -6.97
CA ILE A 91 8.56 -16.06 -7.05
C ILE A 91 8.87 -17.56 -6.84
N PRO A 92 8.80 -18.36 -7.93
CA PRO A 92 9.05 -19.80 -7.81
C PRO A 92 10.45 -20.10 -7.27
N GLY A 93 10.53 -21.10 -6.38
CA GLY A 93 11.78 -21.54 -5.80
C GLY A 93 12.31 -20.70 -4.63
N VAL A 94 11.68 -19.57 -4.32
CA VAL A 94 12.08 -18.72 -3.19
C VAL A 94 11.04 -18.82 -2.08
N SER A 95 11.36 -19.51 -0.99
CA SER A 95 10.40 -19.63 0.12
C SER A 95 10.12 -18.28 0.75
N ILE A 96 8.90 -18.11 1.30
CA ILE A 96 8.51 -16.90 2.04
C ILE A 96 9.51 -16.62 3.17
N THR A 97 9.96 -17.66 3.86
CA THR A 97 10.97 -17.54 4.93
C THR A 97 12.25 -16.88 4.42
N ASN A 98 12.80 -17.40 3.31
CA ASN A 98 14.03 -16.85 2.72
C ASN A 98 13.82 -15.43 2.21
N PHE A 99 12.70 -15.20 1.52
CA PHE A 99 12.35 -13.88 1.01
C PHE A 99 12.30 -12.84 2.15
N MET A 100 11.61 -13.17 3.24
CA MET A 100 11.49 -12.25 4.38
C MET A 100 12.82 -11.98 5.07
N ARG A 101 13.66 -13.01 5.21
CA ARG A 101 14.99 -12.82 5.83
C ARG A 101 15.87 -11.93 4.97
N THR A 102 15.85 -12.14 3.66
CA THR A 102 16.62 -11.32 2.71
C THR A 102 16.13 -9.86 2.74
N ALA A 103 14.81 -9.65 2.70
CA ALA A 103 14.23 -8.29 2.73
C ALA A 103 14.57 -7.55 4.03
N LEU A 104 14.47 -8.25 5.17
CA LEU A 104 14.83 -7.65 6.47
C LEU A 104 16.32 -7.29 6.53
N ASN A 105 17.18 -8.17 6.04
CA ASN A 105 18.63 -7.91 6.04
C ASN A 105 19.00 -6.77 5.08
N ALA A 106 18.38 -6.69 3.90
CA ALA A 106 18.60 -5.57 2.97
C ALA A 106 18.25 -4.23 3.64
N ARG A 107 17.11 -4.18 4.36
CA ARG A 107 16.70 -2.97 5.08
C ARG A 107 17.65 -2.62 6.22
N ARG A 108 18.13 -3.62 6.98
CA ARG A 108 19.10 -3.41 8.07
C ARG A 108 20.44 -2.91 7.52
N GLU A 109 20.91 -3.53 6.44
CA GLU A 109 22.15 -3.14 5.76
C GLU A 109 22.07 -1.69 5.24
N TYR A 110 20.95 -1.31 4.64
CA TYR A 110 20.66 0.06 4.18
C TYR A 110 20.79 1.07 5.35
N LYS A 111 20.39 0.66 6.55
CA LYS A 111 20.47 1.49 7.77
C LYS A 111 21.82 1.40 8.49
N GLY A 112 22.76 0.62 7.98
CA GLY A 112 24.06 0.41 8.62
C GLY A 112 24.00 -0.51 9.85
N GLU A 113 22.96 -1.35 9.94
CA GLU A 113 22.77 -2.32 11.04
C GLU A 113 23.28 -3.70 10.64
N GLU A 114 23.67 -4.50 11.63
CA GLU A 114 24.04 -5.91 11.40
C GLU A 114 22.85 -6.75 10.97
N HIS A 115 23.09 -7.80 10.19
CA HIS A 115 22.05 -8.74 9.77
C HIS A 115 21.35 -9.36 10.98
N ILE A 116 20.06 -9.63 10.84
CA ILE A 116 19.26 -10.26 11.90
C ILE A 116 19.79 -11.67 12.17
N SER A 117 20.02 -12.01 13.43
CA SER A 117 20.46 -13.35 13.81
C SER A 117 19.36 -14.39 13.51
N ALA A 118 19.75 -15.65 13.34
CA ALA A 118 18.79 -16.73 13.06
C ALA A 118 17.74 -16.83 14.18
N GLY A 119 18.16 -16.71 15.43
CA GLY A 119 17.25 -16.80 16.59
C GLY A 119 16.23 -15.66 16.63
N GLU A 120 16.69 -14.42 16.44
CA GLU A 120 15.82 -13.24 16.39
C GLU A 120 14.83 -13.33 15.22
N PHE A 121 15.32 -13.76 14.05
CA PHE A 121 14.45 -13.91 12.87
C PHE A 121 13.35 -14.94 13.12
N LEU A 122 13.69 -16.10 13.66
CA LEU A 122 12.70 -17.15 13.96
C LEU A 122 11.68 -16.67 14.98
N LYS A 123 12.13 -15.98 16.03
CA LYS A 123 11.23 -15.41 17.04
C LYS A 123 10.25 -14.41 16.40
N LYS A 124 10.77 -13.47 15.61
CA LYS A 124 9.94 -12.48 14.90
C LYS A 124 8.93 -13.17 13.98
N MET A 125 9.39 -14.17 13.22
CA MET A 125 8.50 -14.96 12.34
C MET A 125 7.33 -15.59 13.12
N GLU A 126 7.62 -16.24 14.27
CA GLU A 126 6.58 -16.90 15.07
C GLU A 126 5.59 -15.89 15.66
N GLU A 127 6.08 -14.75 16.14
CA GLU A 127 5.22 -13.67 16.64
C GLU A 127 4.31 -13.13 15.54
N LYS A 128 4.87 -12.82 14.38
CA LYS A 128 4.08 -12.22 13.27
C LYS A 128 3.12 -13.23 12.65
N LYS A 129 3.49 -14.52 12.58
CA LYS A 129 2.56 -15.57 12.12
C LYS A 129 1.30 -15.63 12.99
N LYS A 130 1.48 -15.57 14.31
CA LYS A 130 0.37 -15.57 15.27
C LYS A 130 -0.48 -14.30 15.14
N LEU A 131 0.20 -13.16 15.00
CA LEU A 131 -0.45 -11.84 14.94
C LEU A 131 -1.44 -11.75 13.76
N VAL A 132 -1.08 -12.30 12.59
CA VAL A 132 -1.89 -12.22 11.38
C VAL A 132 -2.55 -13.54 10.99
N ASP A 133 -2.50 -14.54 11.85
CA ASP A 133 -3.12 -15.85 11.66
C ASP A 133 -2.74 -16.51 10.34
N ILE A 134 -1.43 -16.54 10.02
CA ILE A 134 -0.94 -17.24 8.84
C ILE A 134 -0.43 -18.63 9.23
N GLN A 135 -0.80 -19.65 8.46
CA GLN A 135 -0.39 -21.02 8.75
C GLN A 135 1.11 -21.22 8.47
N ALA A 136 1.79 -21.92 9.40
CA ALA A 136 3.24 -22.18 9.28
C ALA A 136 3.63 -22.91 7.98
N LYS A 137 2.74 -23.75 7.44
CA LYS A 137 3.00 -24.45 6.18
C LYS A 137 3.13 -23.50 4.98
N LEU A 138 2.43 -22.35 5.01
CA LEU A 138 2.52 -21.38 3.92
C LEU A 138 3.89 -20.71 3.85
N THR A 139 4.49 -20.40 5.01
CA THR A 139 5.77 -19.67 5.04
C THR A 139 6.95 -20.50 4.50
N LYS A 140 6.78 -21.82 4.39
CA LYS A 140 7.80 -22.72 3.82
C LYS A 140 7.67 -22.86 2.29
N ARG A 141 6.55 -22.44 1.72
CA ARG A 141 6.28 -22.49 0.27
C ARG A 141 6.93 -21.30 -0.45
N SER A 142 7.11 -21.45 -1.75
CA SER A 142 7.56 -20.34 -2.61
C SER A 142 6.57 -19.17 -2.56
N VAL A 143 7.08 -17.96 -2.65
CA VAL A 143 6.27 -16.73 -2.57
C VAL A 143 5.13 -16.79 -3.58
N ASN A 144 3.90 -16.88 -3.09
CA ASN A 144 2.65 -16.85 -3.84
C ASN A 144 2.44 -17.97 -4.87
N GLU A 145 3.43 -18.87 -5.07
CA GLU A 145 3.35 -19.94 -6.07
C GLU A 145 2.21 -20.93 -5.75
N GLY A 146 1.20 -20.95 -6.63
CA GLY A 146 0.04 -21.82 -6.47
C GLY A 146 -0.85 -21.49 -5.27
N PHE A 147 -0.76 -20.24 -4.77
CA PHE A 147 -1.63 -19.79 -3.67
C PHE A 147 -3.00 -19.39 -4.22
N SER A 148 -4.05 -19.67 -3.44
CA SER A 148 -5.37 -19.08 -3.69
C SER A 148 -5.32 -17.56 -3.47
N GLY A 149 -6.31 -16.83 -3.96
CA GLY A 149 -6.39 -15.38 -3.75
C GLY A 149 -6.31 -14.99 -2.28
N GLY A 150 -7.05 -15.69 -1.43
CA GLY A 150 -7.01 -15.44 0.03
C GLY A 150 -5.64 -15.74 0.64
N GLU A 151 -4.97 -16.82 0.21
CA GLU A 151 -3.61 -17.15 0.68
C GLU A 151 -2.61 -16.07 0.25
N LYS A 152 -2.73 -15.55 -0.99
CA LYS A 152 -1.86 -14.45 -1.48
C LYS A 152 -2.04 -13.21 -0.60
N LYS A 153 -3.27 -12.85 -0.27
CA LYS A 153 -3.54 -11.67 0.59
C LYS A 153 -3.08 -11.89 2.02
N LYS A 154 -3.28 -13.08 2.59
CA LYS A 154 -2.70 -13.41 3.92
C LYS A 154 -1.17 -13.27 3.90
N ASN A 155 -0.53 -13.72 2.81
CA ASN A 155 0.92 -13.60 2.67
C ASN A 155 1.35 -12.13 2.60
N GLU A 156 0.62 -11.27 1.88
CA GLU A 156 0.94 -9.83 1.83
C GLU A 156 0.82 -9.19 3.21
N ILE A 157 -0.25 -9.50 3.96
CA ILE A 157 -0.43 -9.01 5.34
C ILE A 157 0.73 -9.50 6.23
N PHE A 158 1.15 -10.77 6.06
CA PHE A 158 2.30 -11.31 6.80
C PHE A 158 3.60 -10.58 6.43
N GLN A 159 3.84 -10.32 5.15
CA GLN A 159 5.00 -9.54 4.71
C GLN A 159 4.99 -8.14 5.34
N MET A 160 3.82 -7.48 5.34
CA MET A 160 3.65 -6.17 5.96
C MET A 160 3.93 -6.24 7.48
N ALA A 161 3.44 -7.28 8.15
CA ALA A 161 3.70 -7.50 9.58
C ALA A 161 5.21 -7.69 9.86
N MET A 162 5.91 -8.45 9.01
CA MET A 162 7.35 -8.70 9.15
C MET A 162 8.18 -7.46 8.91
N LEU A 163 7.83 -6.67 7.89
CA LEU A 163 8.60 -5.50 7.46
C LEU A 163 8.27 -4.23 8.26
N GLU A 164 7.11 -4.18 8.92
CA GLU A 164 6.68 -3.05 9.74
C GLU A 164 6.89 -1.70 9.02
N PRO A 165 6.20 -1.48 7.90
CA PRO A 165 6.39 -0.25 7.14
C PRO A 165 5.88 0.97 7.89
N THR A 166 6.50 2.12 7.62
CA THR A 166 6.01 3.41 8.11
C THR A 166 4.83 3.89 7.25
N LEU A 167 4.86 3.59 5.94
CA LEU A 167 3.77 3.90 5.01
C LEU A 167 3.41 2.64 4.23
N ALA A 168 2.16 2.18 4.35
CA ALA A 168 1.65 1.06 3.56
C ALA A 168 0.63 1.57 2.54
N ILE A 169 0.87 1.25 1.27
CA ILE A 169 -0.04 1.57 0.16
C ILE A 169 -0.71 0.26 -0.26
N LEU A 170 -2.04 0.22 -0.25
CA LEU A 170 -2.82 -0.97 -0.55
C LEU A 170 -3.60 -0.70 -1.84
N ASP A 171 -3.12 -1.22 -2.97
CA ASP A 171 -3.69 -0.93 -4.29
C ASP A 171 -4.70 -2.02 -4.66
N GLU A 172 -5.98 -1.70 -4.52
CA GLU A 172 -7.12 -2.58 -4.85
C GLU A 172 -6.98 -3.99 -4.24
N THR A 173 -6.52 -4.05 -2.98
CA THR A 173 -6.31 -5.32 -2.27
C THR A 173 -7.59 -6.11 -2.01
N ASP A 174 -8.74 -5.48 -2.17
CA ASP A 174 -10.06 -6.07 -2.01
C ASP A 174 -10.61 -6.68 -3.30
N SER A 175 -9.97 -6.41 -4.44
CA SER A 175 -10.45 -6.88 -5.74
C SER A 175 -10.46 -8.41 -5.83
N GLY A 176 -11.62 -8.98 -6.18
CA GLY A 176 -11.79 -10.43 -6.37
C GLY A 176 -11.79 -11.24 -5.08
N LEU A 177 -11.82 -10.61 -3.92
CA LEU A 177 -11.90 -11.32 -2.64
C LEU A 177 -13.36 -11.60 -2.25
N ASP A 178 -13.58 -12.78 -1.66
CA ASP A 178 -14.84 -13.06 -0.99
C ASP A 178 -14.88 -12.33 0.37
N ILE A 179 -16.03 -12.36 1.03
CA ILE A 179 -16.27 -11.64 2.28
C ILE A 179 -15.29 -12.07 3.38
N ASP A 180 -14.99 -13.36 3.45
CA ASP A 180 -14.11 -13.89 4.52
C ASP A 180 -12.65 -13.46 4.30
N ALA A 181 -12.17 -13.51 3.06
CA ALA A 181 -10.82 -13.03 2.71
C ALA A 181 -10.71 -11.52 2.95
N LEU A 182 -11.77 -10.76 2.64
CA LEU A 182 -11.83 -9.31 2.89
C LEU A 182 -11.69 -9.00 4.38
N LYS A 183 -12.39 -9.75 5.24
CA LYS A 183 -12.30 -9.59 6.70
C LYS A 183 -10.88 -9.90 7.21
N VAL A 184 -10.23 -10.92 6.64
CA VAL A 184 -8.85 -11.27 7.01
C VAL A 184 -7.90 -10.10 6.70
N VAL A 185 -8.02 -9.51 5.51
CA VAL A 185 -7.22 -8.34 5.11
C VAL A 185 -7.47 -7.18 6.08
N ALA A 186 -8.75 -6.86 6.32
CA ALA A 186 -9.13 -5.75 7.19
C ALA A 186 -8.63 -5.95 8.64
N ASN A 187 -8.79 -7.15 9.17
CA ASN A 187 -8.30 -7.47 10.52
C ASN A 187 -6.77 -7.34 10.60
N GLY A 188 -6.06 -7.79 9.56
CA GLY A 188 -4.61 -7.65 9.46
C GLY A 188 -4.17 -6.18 9.51
N ILE A 189 -4.81 -5.34 8.69
CA ILE A 189 -4.52 -3.90 8.64
C ILE A 189 -4.82 -3.25 10.00
N ASN A 190 -5.99 -3.51 10.57
CA ASN A 190 -6.38 -2.94 11.87
C ASN A 190 -5.42 -3.37 13.00
N THR A 191 -4.90 -4.60 12.93
CA THR A 191 -3.92 -5.12 13.89
C THR A 191 -2.57 -4.42 13.76
N LEU A 192 -2.18 -4.06 12.53
CA LEU A 192 -0.88 -3.44 12.24
C LEU A 192 -0.90 -1.91 12.35
N LYS A 193 -2.09 -1.31 12.37
CA LYS A 193 -2.25 0.15 12.51
C LYS A 193 -1.68 0.62 13.85
N SER A 194 -0.90 1.70 13.82
CA SER A 194 -0.30 2.31 15.00
C SER A 194 -0.16 3.83 14.81
N GLN A 195 0.28 4.54 15.84
CA GLN A 195 0.55 5.98 15.77
C GLN A 195 1.83 6.29 14.98
N ASP A 196 2.64 5.28 14.66
CA ASP A 196 3.93 5.46 13.99
C ASP A 196 3.89 5.12 12.51
N ASN A 197 2.74 4.62 12.00
CA ASN A 197 2.59 4.28 10.58
C ASN A 197 1.34 4.91 9.99
N ALA A 198 1.24 4.87 8.66
CA ALA A 198 0.05 5.34 7.95
C ALA A 198 -0.32 4.37 6.83
N PHE A 199 -1.59 4.39 6.46
CA PHE A 199 -2.12 3.55 5.38
C PHE A 199 -2.78 4.41 4.32
N VAL A 200 -2.45 4.15 3.06
CA VAL A 200 -3.15 4.72 1.90
C VAL A 200 -3.83 3.55 1.19
N ILE A 201 -5.15 3.50 1.25
CA ILE A 201 -5.96 2.41 0.71
C ILE A 201 -6.62 2.89 -0.59
N ILE A 202 -6.22 2.30 -1.70
CA ILE A 202 -6.84 2.56 -3.00
C ILE A 202 -7.91 1.49 -3.22
N THR A 203 -9.15 1.92 -3.33
CA THR A 203 -10.27 1.01 -3.56
C THR A 203 -11.41 1.74 -4.27
N HIS A 204 -12.17 1.01 -5.05
CA HIS A 204 -13.43 1.50 -5.60
C HIS A 204 -14.63 0.84 -4.91
N TYR A 205 -14.39 0.02 -3.87
CA TYR A 205 -15.44 -0.65 -3.11
C TYR A 205 -15.49 -0.12 -1.67
N GLN A 206 -16.66 0.28 -1.25
CA GLN A 206 -16.89 0.73 0.12
C GLN A 206 -16.72 -0.41 1.15
N ARG A 207 -16.99 -1.66 0.75
CA ARG A 207 -16.99 -2.80 1.69
C ARG A 207 -15.75 -2.92 2.54
N LEU A 208 -14.56 -2.67 1.97
CA LEU A 208 -13.32 -2.69 2.75
C LEU A 208 -13.33 -1.57 3.81
N LEU A 209 -13.87 -0.40 3.45
CA LEU A 209 -13.90 0.78 4.33
C LEU A 209 -14.95 0.66 5.46
N GLU A 210 -15.84 -0.34 5.40
CA GLU A 210 -16.72 -0.68 6.52
C GLU A 210 -15.93 -1.35 7.65
N TYR A 211 -14.90 -2.12 7.29
CA TYR A 211 -14.05 -2.84 8.26
C TYR A 211 -12.82 -2.03 8.65
N ILE A 212 -12.30 -1.19 7.75
CA ILE A 212 -11.15 -0.31 8.00
C ILE A 212 -11.65 1.13 7.87
N VAL A 213 -12.03 1.74 8.99
CA VAL A 213 -12.60 3.08 8.95
C VAL A 213 -11.49 4.09 8.62
N PRO A 214 -11.57 4.79 7.48
CA PRO A 214 -10.55 5.78 7.14
C PRO A 214 -10.76 7.08 7.91
N ASP A 215 -9.66 7.76 8.18
CA ASP A 215 -9.69 9.13 8.76
C ASP A 215 -10.06 10.13 7.66
N PHE A 216 -9.57 9.90 6.44
CA PHE A 216 -9.83 10.75 5.27
C PHE A 216 -10.18 9.90 4.05
N VAL A 217 -11.12 10.42 3.25
CA VAL A 217 -11.50 9.85 1.96
C VAL A 217 -11.24 10.91 0.88
N HIS A 218 -10.52 10.54 -0.15
CA HIS A 218 -10.17 11.41 -1.29
C HIS A 218 -10.78 10.83 -2.56
N VAL A 219 -11.40 11.69 -3.35
CA VAL A 219 -11.97 11.29 -4.64
C VAL A 219 -11.03 11.74 -5.75
N MET A 220 -10.53 10.78 -6.51
CA MET A 220 -9.71 11.04 -7.70
C MET A 220 -10.55 11.07 -8.97
N TYR A 221 -10.33 12.09 -9.75
CA TYR A 221 -10.95 12.23 -11.07
C TYR A 221 -9.96 12.92 -12.00
N ASP A 222 -9.79 12.41 -13.21
CA ASP A 222 -8.90 12.95 -14.25
C ASP A 222 -7.51 13.36 -13.73
N GLY A 223 -6.87 12.48 -12.95
CA GLY A 223 -5.50 12.69 -12.47
C GLY A 223 -5.34 13.64 -11.29
N ARG A 224 -6.44 14.04 -10.65
CA ARG A 224 -6.45 15.00 -9.53
C ARG A 224 -7.29 14.49 -8.37
N ILE A 225 -7.00 14.96 -7.17
CA ILE A 225 -7.93 14.84 -6.04
C ILE A 225 -8.89 16.02 -6.15
N VAL A 226 -10.16 15.72 -6.43
CA VAL A 226 -11.19 16.74 -6.68
C VAL A 226 -12.08 16.99 -5.46
N LYS A 227 -12.10 16.05 -4.52
CA LYS A 227 -12.85 16.22 -3.27
C LYS A 227 -12.19 15.41 -2.16
N SER A 228 -12.18 15.94 -0.96
CA SER A 228 -11.71 15.23 0.24
C SER A 228 -12.72 15.42 1.37
N GLY A 229 -12.85 14.39 2.21
CA GLY A 229 -13.78 14.43 3.35
C GLY A 229 -13.46 13.30 4.32
N GLY A 230 -14.32 13.13 5.33
CA GLY A 230 -14.24 11.99 6.25
C GLY A 230 -14.96 10.76 5.68
N LYS A 231 -15.13 9.75 6.55
CA LYS A 231 -15.75 8.45 6.17
C LYS A 231 -17.12 8.59 5.48
N GLY A 232 -17.88 9.62 5.80
CA GLY A 232 -19.20 9.85 5.17
C GLY A 232 -19.14 10.04 3.67
N LEU A 233 -18.01 10.53 3.15
CA LEU A 233 -17.84 10.71 1.71
C LEU A 233 -17.84 9.36 0.96
N ALA A 234 -17.34 8.29 1.56
CA ALA A 234 -17.39 6.95 0.96
C ALA A 234 -18.83 6.46 0.78
N PHE A 235 -19.69 6.71 1.78
CA PHE A 235 -21.13 6.39 1.71
C PHE A 235 -21.84 7.21 0.61
N GLU A 236 -21.54 8.51 0.55
CA GLU A 236 -22.08 9.39 -0.48
C GLU A 236 -21.73 8.92 -1.90
N LEU A 237 -20.48 8.45 -2.09
CA LEU A 237 -20.02 7.92 -3.36
C LEU A 237 -20.75 6.62 -3.75
N GLU A 238 -21.02 5.74 -2.78
CA GLU A 238 -21.75 4.51 -3.05
C GLU A 238 -23.20 4.79 -3.44
N GLU A 239 -23.86 5.70 -2.71
CA GLU A 239 -25.27 6.04 -2.93
C GLU A 239 -25.49 6.79 -4.25
N ARG A 240 -24.59 7.74 -4.59
CA ARG A 240 -24.78 8.67 -5.72
C ARG A 240 -23.93 8.33 -6.94
N GLY A 241 -22.97 7.41 -6.80
CA GLY A 241 -21.97 7.14 -7.83
C GLY A 241 -20.98 8.28 -7.98
N TYR A 242 -20.30 8.34 -9.13
CA TYR A 242 -19.26 9.36 -9.40
C TYR A 242 -19.72 10.47 -10.36
N ASP A 243 -20.92 10.39 -10.91
CA ASP A 243 -21.34 11.33 -11.98
C ASP A 243 -21.40 12.79 -11.48
N TRP A 244 -21.87 12.98 -10.25
CA TRP A 244 -21.95 14.32 -9.66
C TRP A 244 -20.55 14.94 -9.41
N ILE A 245 -19.50 14.13 -9.31
CA ILE A 245 -18.12 14.61 -9.17
C ILE A 245 -17.67 15.33 -10.45
N LYS A 246 -18.12 14.85 -11.61
CA LYS A 246 -17.77 15.45 -12.92
C LYS A 246 -18.22 16.90 -13.03
N GLU A 247 -19.28 17.26 -12.31
CA GLU A 247 -19.83 18.62 -12.34
C GLU A 247 -18.98 19.62 -11.52
N HIS A 248 -18.06 19.09 -10.70
CA HIS A 248 -17.22 19.87 -9.79
C HIS A 248 -15.71 19.70 -10.06
N ALA A 249 -15.34 18.95 -11.10
CA ALA A 249 -13.93 18.64 -11.46
C ALA A 249 -13.34 19.67 -12.45
#